data_47dec8c4854e54d4f08d9593b99f9c02
#
_entry.id   47dec8c4854e54d4f08d9593b99f9c02
#
_cell.length_a   1.000
_cell.length_b   1.000
_cell.length_c   1.000
_cell.angle_alpha   90.00
_cell.angle_beta   90.00
_cell.angle_gamma   90.00
#
_symmetry.space_group_name_H-M   'P 1'
#
loop_
_entity.id
_entity.type
_entity.pdbx_description
1 polymer ?
#
loop_
_entity_poly.entity_id
_entity_poly.type
_entity_poly.pdbx_seq_one_letter_code
_entity_poly.pdbx_strand_id
1 'polypeptide(L)'
;MKTFAAIAALLAIALLWPRPADPLPGFPHVFLWAWERPEDLAFLDPHAAGVAFLARTVCLRDGAVSVRPRLQPLRYPPDAVVTSVVRVQPEGGALPPVDAVSAAIAEAAAIPGVRALQIDFDATLSQRAYYRALLTDLRHRVPPSIPLSMTALTSWCESDGWIAGLPVVEAVPMLFRMGPGERPARTFRPALCQSSAGVSVDEPLREPPLAARLYIFNPRPWTEATYRAALYEVRKWH
;
A
#
# COMPACT_ATOMS: atom_id res chain seq x y z
N MET A 1 -28.80 39.07 12.75
CA MET A 1 -28.92 38.31 11.50
C MET A 1 -27.64 38.14 10.68
N LYS A 2 -26.51 38.82 10.98
CA LYS A 2 -25.25 38.73 10.21
C LYS A 2 -24.32 37.58 10.67
N THR A 3 -24.50 37.04 11.87
CA THR A 3 -23.65 35.98 12.44
C THR A 3 -24.00 34.55 11.95
N PHE A 4 -25.25 34.30 11.56
CA PHE A 4 -25.67 32.97 11.07
C PHE A 4 -25.20 32.67 9.64
N ALA A 5 -25.03 33.71 8.80
CA ALA A 5 -24.57 33.55 7.43
C ALA A 5 -23.08 33.14 7.34
N ALA A 6 -22.25 33.61 8.29
CA ALA A 6 -20.82 33.28 8.32
C ALA A 6 -20.54 31.78 8.72
N ILE A 7 -21.36 31.25 9.65
CA ILE A 7 -21.23 29.86 10.10
C ILE A 7 -21.67 28.89 8.99
N ALA A 8 -22.72 29.23 8.25
CA ALA A 8 -23.19 28.41 7.12
C ALA A 8 -22.16 28.37 5.96
N ALA A 9 -21.45 29.47 5.70
CA ALA A 9 -20.40 29.54 4.68
C ALA A 9 -19.17 28.71 5.06
N LEU A 10 -18.77 28.68 6.33
CA LEU A 10 -17.66 27.87 6.81
C LEU A 10 -17.97 26.36 6.79
N LEU A 11 -19.20 25.96 7.06
CA LEU A 11 -19.66 24.57 6.93
C LEU A 11 -19.75 24.11 5.48
N ALA A 12 -20.13 24.97 4.55
CA ALA A 12 -20.18 24.67 3.12
C ALA A 12 -18.76 24.52 2.50
N ILE A 13 -17.76 25.26 3.00
CA ILE A 13 -16.37 25.15 2.54
C ILE A 13 -15.72 23.83 3.02
N ALA A 14 -16.08 23.34 4.19
CA ALA A 14 -15.61 22.03 4.69
C ALA A 14 -16.13 20.85 3.86
N LEU A 15 -17.26 20.97 3.18
CA LEU A 15 -17.86 19.96 2.30
C LEU A 15 -17.27 19.95 0.87
N LEU A 16 -16.46 20.94 0.51
CA LEU A 16 -15.89 21.13 -0.83
C LEU A 16 -14.40 20.79 -0.93
N TRP A 17 -13.81 20.17 0.11
CA TRP A 17 -12.43 19.71 -0.01
C TRP A 17 -12.38 18.59 -1.07
N PRO A 18 -11.72 18.80 -2.21
CA PRO A 18 -11.68 17.77 -3.24
C PRO A 18 -11.01 16.53 -2.67
N ARG A 19 -11.71 15.39 -2.72
CA ARG A 19 -11.08 14.11 -2.41
C ARG A 19 -9.91 13.91 -3.37
N PRO A 20 -8.79 13.35 -2.91
CA PRO A 20 -7.68 13.00 -3.79
C PRO A 20 -8.20 12.15 -4.95
N ALA A 21 -7.71 12.43 -6.17
CA ALA A 21 -8.07 11.62 -7.32
C ALA A 21 -7.63 10.17 -7.08
N ASP A 22 -8.50 9.21 -7.38
CA ASP A 22 -8.17 7.79 -7.30
C ASP A 22 -7.22 7.42 -8.47
N PRO A 23 -5.95 7.07 -8.20
CA PRO A 23 -4.98 6.71 -9.23
C PRO A 23 -5.23 5.32 -9.82
N LEU A 24 -6.13 4.53 -9.24
CA LEU A 24 -6.47 3.17 -9.63
C LEU A 24 -7.98 3.03 -9.84
N PRO A 25 -8.55 3.69 -10.88
CA PRO A 25 -9.97 3.62 -11.15
C PRO A 25 -10.38 2.17 -11.45
N GLY A 26 -11.51 1.75 -10.88
CA GLY A 26 -12.02 0.38 -11.01
C GLY A 26 -11.36 -0.66 -10.08
N PHE A 27 -10.48 -0.22 -9.17
CA PHE A 27 -10.00 -1.06 -8.08
C PHE A 27 -10.88 -0.86 -6.84
N PRO A 28 -11.05 -1.88 -5.98
CA PRO A 28 -11.76 -1.73 -4.72
C PRO A 28 -11.13 -0.67 -3.81
N HIS A 29 -11.97 0.00 -3.00
CA HIS A 29 -11.50 0.96 -2.00
C HIS A 29 -10.84 0.29 -0.79
N VAL A 30 -11.02 -1.01 -0.63
CA VAL A 30 -10.43 -1.79 0.46
C VAL A 30 -9.63 -2.94 -0.12
N PHE A 31 -8.43 -3.14 0.39
CA PHE A 31 -7.63 -4.35 0.16
C PHE A 31 -7.31 -5.02 1.49
N LEU A 32 -7.51 -6.34 1.54
CA LEU A 32 -6.99 -7.16 2.64
C LEU A 32 -5.55 -7.55 2.32
N TRP A 33 -4.65 -7.29 3.26
CA TRP A 33 -3.26 -7.70 3.09
C TRP A 33 -3.07 -9.13 3.61
N ALA A 34 -2.67 -10.04 2.72
CA ALA A 34 -2.39 -11.44 3.00
C ALA A 34 -0.87 -11.66 3.09
N TRP A 35 -0.36 -11.75 4.32
CA TRP A 35 1.05 -11.97 4.60
C TRP A 35 1.48 -13.43 4.30
N GLU A 36 2.77 -13.79 4.49
CA GLU A 36 3.31 -15.12 4.22
C GLU A 36 2.91 -16.14 5.29
N ARG A 37 1.65 -16.56 5.26
CA ARG A 37 1.06 -17.63 6.06
C ARG A 37 -0.13 -18.20 5.31
N PRO A 38 -0.66 -19.39 5.67
CA PRO A 38 -1.91 -19.87 5.10
C PRO A 38 -3.03 -18.85 5.30
N GLU A 39 -3.72 -18.49 4.20
CA GLU A 39 -4.86 -17.58 4.23
C GLU A 39 -5.99 -18.15 3.38
N ASP A 40 -7.17 -18.25 3.97
CA ASP A 40 -8.41 -18.58 3.27
C ASP A 40 -9.33 -17.37 3.29
N LEU A 41 -9.39 -16.65 2.17
CA LEU A 41 -10.22 -15.47 1.94
C LEU A 41 -11.43 -15.78 1.05
N ALA A 42 -11.87 -17.04 0.98
CA ALA A 42 -13.02 -17.43 0.15
C ALA A 42 -14.33 -16.73 0.56
N PHE A 43 -14.39 -16.17 1.77
CA PHE A 43 -15.51 -15.38 2.28
C PHE A 43 -15.53 -13.92 1.78
N LEU A 44 -14.48 -13.45 1.12
CA LEU A 44 -14.36 -12.08 0.65
C LEU A 44 -15.39 -11.79 -0.43
N ASP A 45 -16.10 -10.65 -0.31
CA ASP A 45 -16.94 -10.11 -1.36
C ASP A 45 -16.04 -9.31 -2.34
N PRO A 46 -15.86 -9.78 -3.60
CA PRO A 46 -14.99 -9.13 -4.56
C PRO A 46 -15.46 -7.74 -5.01
N HIS A 47 -16.74 -7.40 -4.78
CA HIS A 47 -17.26 -6.05 -5.01
C HIS A 47 -16.91 -5.09 -3.85
N ALA A 48 -16.66 -5.62 -2.66
CA ALA A 48 -16.34 -4.80 -1.48
C ALA A 48 -14.84 -4.68 -1.21
N ALA A 49 -14.05 -5.71 -1.55
CA ALA A 49 -12.63 -5.69 -1.26
C ALA A 49 -11.81 -6.50 -2.28
N GLY A 50 -10.53 -6.13 -2.41
CA GLY A 50 -9.50 -6.87 -3.13
C GLY A 50 -8.51 -7.54 -2.18
N VAL A 51 -7.52 -8.20 -2.75
CA VAL A 51 -6.46 -8.90 -2.02
C VAL A 51 -5.10 -8.36 -2.43
N ALA A 52 -4.32 -7.84 -1.48
CA ALA A 52 -2.90 -7.56 -1.66
C ALA A 52 -2.11 -8.67 -0.95
N PHE A 53 -1.41 -9.50 -1.70
CA PHE A 53 -0.74 -10.66 -1.12
C PHE A 53 0.77 -10.63 -1.32
N LEU A 54 1.52 -11.00 -0.30
CA LEU A 54 2.96 -11.19 -0.42
C LEU A 54 3.22 -12.36 -1.38
N ALA A 55 3.66 -12.02 -2.60
CA ALA A 55 3.94 -12.97 -3.66
C ALA A 55 5.35 -13.58 -3.51
N ARG A 56 6.31 -12.74 -3.10
CA ARG A 56 7.71 -13.14 -2.85
C ARG A 56 8.45 -12.12 -1.99
N THR A 57 9.53 -12.57 -1.38
CA THR A 57 10.55 -11.72 -0.78
C THR A 57 11.83 -11.79 -1.63
N VAL A 58 12.33 -10.63 -2.03
CA VAL A 58 13.62 -10.48 -2.73
C VAL A 58 14.66 -10.06 -1.68
N CYS A 59 15.54 -11.00 -1.32
CA CYS A 59 16.58 -10.79 -0.34
C CYS A 59 17.86 -10.29 -1.01
N LEU A 60 18.45 -9.25 -0.44
CA LEU A 60 19.66 -8.58 -0.95
C LEU A 60 20.79 -8.78 0.04
N ARG A 61 21.82 -9.53 -0.36
CA ARG A 61 22.98 -9.80 0.51
C ARG A 61 24.26 -9.81 -0.30
N ASP A 62 25.26 -9.05 0.15
CA ASP A 62 26.64 -9.06 -0.40
C ASP A 62 26.70 -8.95 -1.93
N GLY A 63 25.88 -8.09 -2.52
CA GLY A 63 25.81 -7.92 -3.97
C GLY A 63 25.02 -8.99 -4.72
N ALA A 64 24.45 -9.97 -4.02
CA ALA A 64 23.64 -11.05 -4.61
C ALA A 64 22.14 -10.86 -4.35
N VAL A 65 21.33 -11.40 -5.27
CA VAL A 65 19.87 -11.47 -5.19
C VAL A 65 19.45 -12.91 -4.95
N SER A 66 18.60 -13.13 -3.96
CA SER A 66 17.89 -14.39 -3.80
C SER A 66 16.38 -14.14 -3.67
N VAL A 67 15.57 -15.08 -4.18
CA VAL A 67 14.11 -14.94 -4.18
C VAL A 67 13.49 -16.04 -3.34
N ARG A 68 12.67 -15.66 -2.38
CA ARG A 68 11.82 -16.58 -1.62
C ARG A 68 10.38 -16.39 -2.08
N PRO A 69 9.83 -17.28 -2.92
CA PRO A 69 8.44 -17.21 -3.34
C PRO A 69 7.52 -17.53 -2.15
N ARG A 70 6.28 -17.05 -2.21
CA ARG A 70 5.24 -17.51 -1.29
C ARG A 70 5.02 -19.02 -1.46
N LEU A 71 5.15 -19.77 -0.38
CA LEU A 71 4.90 -21.20 -0.35
C LEU A 71 3.58 -21.54 0.37
N GLN A 72 3.03 -20.60 1.11
CA GLN A 72 1.83 -20.80 1.89
C GLN A 72 0.56 -20.68 1.02
N PRO A 73 -0.42 -21.57 1.20
CA PRO A 73 -1.65 -21.54 0.43
C PRO A 73 -2.41 -20.23 0.64
N LEU A 74 -2.98 -19.73 -0.46
CA LEU A 74 -3.83 -18.54 -0.47
C LEU A 74 -5.06 -18.85 -1.32
N ARG A 75 -6.25 -18.73 -0.73
CA ARG A 75 -7.53 -18.88 -1.41
C ARG A 75 -8.29 -17.56 -1.37
N TYR A 76 -8.87 -17.18 -2.50
CA TYR A 76 -9.72 -16.00 -2.65
C TYR A 76 -10.72 -16.23 -3.80
N PRO A 77 -11.82 -15.47 -3.88
CA PRO A 77 -12.76 -15.56 -5.00
C PRO A 77 -12.06 -15.28 -6.34
N PRO A 78 -12.40 -16.01 -7.42
CA PRO A 78 -11.70 -15.90 -8.70
C PRO A 78 -11.85 -14.55 -9.40
N ASP A 79 -12.88 -13.78 -9.06
CA ASP A 79 -13.19 -12.45 -9.57
C ASP A 79 -12.65 -11.30 -8.67
N ALA A 80 -11.98 -11.64 -7.58
CA ALA A 80 -11.35 -10.65 -6.72
C ALA A 80 -10.22 -9.91 -7.45
N VAL A 81 -10.14 -8.60 -7.27
CA VAL A 81 -9.00 -7.80 -7.73
C VAL A 81 -7.79 -8.13 -6.89
N VAL A 82 -6.69 -8.52 -7.54
CA VAL A 82 -5.49 -8.99 -6.85
C VAL A 82 -4.28 -8.11 -7.16
N THR A 83 -3.59 -7.69 -6.10
CA THR A 83 -2.30 -6.99 -6.15
C THR A 83 -1.20 -7.91 -5.62
N SER A 84 -0.18 -8.16 -6.41
CA SER A 84 1.02 -8.85 -5.92
C SER A 84 1.89 -7.87 -5.14
N VAL A 85 2.34 -8.27 -3.95
CA VAL A 85 3.29 -7.52 -3.12
C VAL A 85 4.63 -8.21 -3.16
N VAL A 86 5.69 -7.46 -3.42
CA VAL A 86 7.06 -7.94 -3.34
C VAL A 86 7.78 -7.20 -2.22
N ARG A 87 8.20 -7.95 -1.20
CA ARG A 87 9.06 -7.41 -0.15
C ARG A 87 10.51 -7.41 -0.61
N VAL A 88 11.17 -6.25 -0.52
CA VAL A 88 12.61 -6.12 -0.72
C VAL A 88 13.26 -6.07 0.64
N GLN A 89 14.14 -7.03 0.91
CA GLN A 89 14.75 -7.23 2.23
C GLN A 89 16.27 -7.20 2.14
N PRO A 90 16.92 -6.06 2.47
CA PRO A 90 18.36 -6.04 2.66
C PRO A 90 18.76 -6.89 3.87
N GLU A 91 19.72 -7.77 3.68
CA GLU A 91 20.24 -8.67 4.74
C GLU A 91 21.70 -8.34 5.09
N GLY A 92 22.23 -7.23 4.58
CA GLY A 92 23.58 -6.73 4.82
C GLY A 92 24.49 -6.74 3.60
N GLY A 93 25.65 -6.10 3.74
CA GLY A 93 26.64 -5.97 2.67
C GLY A 93 26.25 -4.96 1.58
N ALA A 94 26.92 -5.06 0.43
CA ALA A 94 26.65 -4.23 -0.73
C ALA A 94 25.28 -4.58 -1.36
N LEU A 95 24.58 -3.55 -1.84
CA LEU A 95 23.35 -3.77 -2.62
C LEU A 95 23.70 -4.35 -4.00
N PRO A 96 22.91 -5.31 -4.51
CA PRO A 96 23.08 -5.86 -5.85
C PRO A 96 22.84 -4.82 -6.94
N PRO A 97 23.25 -5.09 -8.20
CA PRO A 97 22.87 -4.27 -9.35
C PRO A 97 21.33 -4.13 -9.46
N VAL A 98 20.89 -2.92 -9.78
CA VAL A 98 19.46 -2.57 -9.85
C VAL A 98 18.69 -3.46 -10.82
N ASP A 99 19.28 -3.73 -11.98
CA ASP A 99 18.68 -4.54 -13.05
C ASP A 99 18.39 -5.99 -12.60
N ALA A 100 19.27 -6.59 -11.79
CA ALA A 100 19.07 -7.92 -11.25
C ALA A 100 17.89 -7.95 -10.25
N VAL A 101 17.78 -6.92 -9.39
CA VAL A 101 16.71 -6.83 -8.42
C VAL A 101 15.37 -6.54 -9.09
N SER A 102 15.34 -5.60 -10.04
CA SER A 102 14.12 -5.25 -10.77
C SER A 102 13.62 -6.40 -11.64
N ALA A 103 14.50 -7.20 -12.26
CA ALA A 103 14.12 -8.41 -12.99
C ALA A 103 13.41 -9.41 -12.06
N ALA A 104 13.98 -9.68 -10.88
CA ALA A 104 13.40 -10.58 -9.89
C ALA A 104 12.03 -10.11 -9.37
N ILE A 105 11.84 -8.78 -9.25
CA ILE A 105 10.57 -8.18 -8.82
C ILE A 105 9.53 -8.24 -9.95
N ALA A 106 9.92 -7.94 -11.19
CA ALA A 106 9.00 -7.84 -12.33
C ALA A 106 8.25 -9.15 -12.61
N GLU A 107 8.84 -10.29 -12.31
CA GLU A 107 8.18 -11.60 -12.43
C GLU A 107 6.88 -11.70 -11.61
N ALA A 108 6.75 -10.95 -10.51
CA ALA A 108 5.54 -10.95 -9.72
C ALA A 108 4.36 -10.24 -10.42
N ALA A 109 4.62 -9.38 -11.40
CA ALA A 109 3.59 -8.78 -12.24
C ALA A 109 3.03 -9.76 -13.28
N ALA A 110 3.76 -10.83 -13.60
CA ALA A 110 3.35 -11.85 -14.56
C ALA A 110 2.54 -12.99 -13.91
N ILE A 111 2.30 -12.97 -12.60
CA ILE A 111 1.46 -13.97 -11.92
C ILE A 111 0.02 -13.87 -12.48
N PRO A 112 -0.59 -14.97 -12.93
CA PRO A 112 -1.93 -14.96 -13.49
C PRO A 112 -2.96 -14.29 -12.58
N GLY A 113 -3.80 -13.40 -13.14
CA GLY A 113 -4.85 -12.69 -12.40
C GLY A 113 -4.37 -11.45 -11.63
N VAL A 114 -3.07 -11.19 -11.54
CA VAL A 114 -2.55 -9.97 -10.90
C VAL A 114 -2.91 -8.74 -11.73
N ARG A 115 -3.45 -7.72 -11.05
CA ARG A 115 -3.90 -6.45 -11.62
C ARG A 115 -2.99 -5.27 -11.28
N ALA A 116 -2.17 -5.37 -10.23
CA ALA A 116 -1.19 -4.36 -9.83
C ALA A 116 0.02 -5.01 -9.14
N LEU A 117 1.14 -4.31 -9.12
CA LEU A 117 2.36 -4.70 -8.40
C LEU A 117 2.68 -3.64 -7.34
N GLN A 118 2.84 -4.08 -6.09
CA GLN A 118 3.23 -3.22 -4.98
C GLN A 118 4.62 -3.62 -4.44
N ILE A 119 5.46 -2.63 -4.20
CA ILE A 119 6.81 -2.84 -3.64
C ILE A 119 6.79 -2.45 -2.17
N ASP A 120 7.17 -3.40 -1.32
CA ASP A 120 7.33 -3.22 0.13
C ASP A 120 8.82 -3.18 0.46
N PHE A 121 9.37 -1.96 0.59
CA PHE A 121 10.79 -1.76 0.88
C PHE A 121 10.98 -0.63 1.88
N ASP A 122 11.30 -0.98 3.12
CA ASP A 122 11.64 -0.04 4.19
C ASP A 122 13.07 0.51 4.00
N ALA A 123 13.28 1.26 2.92
CA ALA A 123 14.58 1.79 2.53
C ALA A 123 15.12 2.79 3.56
N THR A 124 16.34 2.57 4.03
CA THR A 124 17.06 3.54 4.85
C THR A 124 17.43 4.78 4.04
N LEU A 125 17.85 5.85 4.72
CA LEU A 125 18.26 7.10 4.06
C LEU A 125 19.31 6.87 2.97
N SER A 126 20.31 6.03 3.25
CA SER A 126 21.37 5.68 2.30
C SER A 126 20.91 4.84 1.10
N GLN A 127 19.76 4.16 1.23
CA GLN A 127 19.20 3.29 0.19
C GLN A 127 18.21 4.00 -0.73
N ARG A 128 17.84 5.24 -0.46
CA ARG A 128 16.80 5.98 -1.23
C ARG A 128 17.17 6.21 -2.69
N ALA A 129 18.42 6.56 -2.97
CA ALA A 129 18.89 6.71 -4.34
C ALA A 129 18.80 5.39 -5.12
N TYR A 130 19.17 4.29 -4.47
CA TYR A 130 19.02 2.95 -5.02
C TYR A 130 17.55 2.60 -5.25
N TYR A 131 16.66 2.88 -4.29
CA TYR A 131 15.24 2.60 -4.44
C TYR A 131 14.60 3.40 -5.58
N ARG A 132 14.98 4.66 -5.75
CA ARG A 132 14.55 5.47 -6.91
C ARG A 132 14.98 4.85 -8.23
N ALA A 133 16.25 4.44 -8.35
CA ALA A 133 16.75 3.77 -9.55
C ALA A 133 16.03 2.44 -9.80
N LEU A 134 15.77 1.66 -8.74
CA LEU A 134 15.03 0.41 -8.79
C LEU A 134 13.61 0.60 -9.34
N LEU A 135 12.85 1.58 -8.81
CA LEU A 135 11.50 1.86 -9.28
C LEU A 135 11.48 2.37 -10.74
N THR A 136 12.51 3.13 -11.12
CA THR A 136 12.65 3.62 -12.49
C THR A 136 12.89 2.46 -13.47
N ASP A 137 13.83 1.56 -13.17
CA ASP A 137 14.10 0.40 -14.02
C ASP A 137 12.90 -0.56 -14.04
N LEU A 138 12.30 -0.79 -12.89
CA LEU A 138 11.11 -1.64 -12.75
C LEU A 138 9.93 -1.13 -13.61
N ARG A 139 9.72 0.19 -13.67
CA ARG A 139 8.66 0.76 -14.52
C ARG A 139 8.85 0.46 -16.00
N HIS A 140 10.09 0.35 -16.47
CA HIS A 140 10.38 -0.05 -17.84
C HIS A 140 10.16 -1.55 -18.10
N ARG A 141 10.29 -2.38 -17.07
CA ARG A 141 10.13 -3.86 -17.18
C ARG A 141 8.68 -4.31 -17.05
N VAL A 142 7.92 -3.65 -16.20
CA VAL A 142 6.52 -4.00 -15.94
C VAL A 142 5.63 -3.44 -17.04
N PRO A 143 4.69 -4.21 -17.60
CA PRO A 143 3.76 -3.70 -18.61
C PRO A 143 3.04 -2.43 -18.14
N PRO A 144 2.80 -1.44 -19.01
CA PRO A 144 2.10 -0.20 -18.64
C PRO A 144 0.69 -0.44 -18.09
N SER A 145 0.05 -1.56 -18.47
CA SER A 145 -1.27 -1.97 -17.99
C SER A 145 -1.29 -2.45 -16.54
N ILE A 146 -0.11 -2.72 -15.96
CA ILE A 146 0.05 -3.09 -14.55
C ILE A 146 0.52 -1.87 -13.77
N PRO A 147 -0.34 -1.23 -12.97
CA PRO A 147 0.05 -0.15 -12.08
C PRO A 147 1.14 -0.58 -11.10
N LEU A 148 2.11 0.30 -10.89
CA LEU A 148 3.17 0.11 -9.90
C LEU A 148 2.86 0.98 -8.68
N SER A 149 2.75 0.36 -7.51
CA SER A 149 2.50 0.97 -6.21
C SER A 149 3.68 0.68 -5.27
N MET A 150 3.79 1.43 -4.18
CA MET A 150 4.77 1.15 -3.13
C MET A 150 4.17 1.40 -1.75
N THR A 151 4.67 0.68 -0.73
CA THR A 151 4.49 1.06 0.67
C THR A 151 5.41 2.24 1.01
N ALA A 152 5.03 3.06 1.97
CA ALA A 152 5.83 4.17 2.43
C ALA A 152 5.82 4.25 3.96
N LEU A 153 6.96 4.54 4.56
CA LEU A 153 6.98 4.97 5.95
C LEU A 153 6.22 6.30 6.06
N THR A 154 5.45 6.49 7.12
CA THR A 154 4.66 7.71 7.34
C THR A 154 5.51 8.97 7.25
N SER A 155 6.73 8.94 7.81
CA SER A 155 7.69 10.05 7.75
C SER A 155 8.05 10.48 6.32
N TRP A 156 8.04 9.57 5.34
CA TRP A 156 8.31 9.92 3.94
C TRP A 156 7.18 10.74 3.33
N CYS A 157 5.97 10.57 3.84
CA CYS A 157 4.77 11.28 3.40
C CYS A 157 4.53 12.59 4.15
N GLU A 158 5.10 12.75 5.36
CA GLU A 158 4.90 13.93 6.20
C GLU A 158 5.88 15.06 5.92
N SER A 159 7.18 14.77 5.93
CA SER A 159 8.20 15.82 5.97
C SER A 159 9.32 15.67 4.94
N ASP A 160 9.55 14.49 4.43
CA ASP A 160 10.80 14.14 3.77
C ASP A 160 10.82 14.44 2.26
N GLY A 161 9.67 14.38 1.58
CA GLY A 161 9.53 14.76 0.16
C GLY A 161 10.35 13.96 -0.85
N TRP A 162 11.21 13.00 -0.44
CA TRP A 162 12.10 12.27 -1.35
C TRP A 162 11.37 11.39 -2.35
N ILE A 163 10.14 10.99 -2.03
CA ILE A 163 9.28 10.17 -2.90
C ILE A 163 8.64 10.97 -4.05
N ALA A 164 8.77 12.28 -4.06
CA ALA A 164 8.23 13.10 -5.15
C ALA A 164 8.82 12.69 -6.51
N GLY A 165 7.93 12.54 -7.51
CA GLY A 165 8.31 12.19 -8.87
C GLY A 165 8.80 10.75 -9.04
N LEU A 166 8.57 9.85 -8.09
CA LEU A 166 8.78 8.42 -8.31
C LEU A 166 7.77 7.88 -9.35
N PRO A 167 8.17 6.94 -10.22
CA PRO A 167 7.34 6.40 -11.30
C PRO A 167 6.35 5.34 -10.79
N VAL A 168 5.60 5.69 -9.76
CA VAL A 168 4.54 4.88 -9.15
C VAL A 168 3.23 5.63 -9.18
N VAL A 169 2.11 4.93 -9.16
CA VAL A 169 0.77 5.57 -9.14
C VAL A 169 0.38 6.02 -7.74
N GLU A 170 0.88 5.36 -6.70
CA GLU A 170 0.65 5.70 -5.30
C GLU A 170 1.81 5.23 -4.42
N ALA A 171 2.03 5.93 -3.32
CA ALA A 171 2.83 5.49 -2.19
C ALA A 171 1.89 5.38 -0.98
N VAL A 172 1.75 4.20 -0.43
CA VAL A 172 0.81 3.88 0.65
C VAL A 172 1.46 4.14 2.01
N PRO A 173 1.16 5.25 2.72
CA PRO A 173 1.70 5.48 4.05
C PRO A 173 1.16 4.44 5.04
N MET A 174 2.06 3.75 5.73
CA MET A 174 1.72 2.73 6.72
C MET A 174 1.48 3.38 8.08
N LEU A 175 0.20 3.49 8.49
CA LEU A 175 -0.25 4.22 9.69
C LEU A 175 -0.33 3.31 10.92
N PHE A 176 0.52 2.32 11.01
CA PHE A 176 0.60 1.39 12.13
C PHE A 176 2.07 1.03 12.39
N ARG A 177 2.37 0.52 13.60
CA ARG A 177 3.73 0.22 14.07
C ARG A 177 4.67 1.41 13.95
N MET A 178 4.10 2.58 14.16
CA MET A 178 4.83 3.82 14.31
C MET A 178 5.53 3.85 15.68
N GLY A 179 6.45 4.76 15.89
CA GLY A 179 7.14 4.90 17.16
C GLY A 179 6.20 5.20 18.34
N PRO A 180 6.63 4.93 19.59
CA PRO A 180 5.82 5.21 20.77
C PRO A 180 5.40 6.68 20.84
N GLY A 181 4.08 6.93 20.90
CA GLY A 181 3.51 8.28 20.99
C GLY A 181 3.36 9.01 19.64
N GLU A 182 3.83 8.44 18.54
CA GLU A 182 3.58 8.99 17.22
C GLU A 182 2.10 8.87 16.85
N ARG A 183 1.60 9.90 16.18
CA ARG A 183 0.24 9.95 15.65
C ARG A 183 0.31 10.16 14.15
N PRO A 184 -0.40 9.36 13.36
CA PRO A 184 -0.42 9.55 11.92
C PRO A 184 -1.06 10.89 11.56
N ALA A 185 -0.47 11.59 10.59
CA ALA A 185 -1.11 12.74 9.98
C ALA A 185 -2.38 12.30 9.22
N ARG A 186 -3.39 13.14 9.19
CA ARG A 186 -4.61 12.88 8.41
C ARG A 186 -4.43 13.18 6.93
N THR A 187 -3.50 14.06 6.61
CA THR A 187 -3.20 14.51 5.24
C THR A 187 -1.71 14.51 5.02
N PHE A 188 -1.30 14.22 3.80
CA PHE A 188 0.09 14.15 3.39
C PHE A 188 0.38 15.16 2.28
N ARG A 189 1.61 15.71 2.27
CA ARG A 189 2.01 16.71 1.26
C ARG A 189 2.27 16.10 -0.12
N PRO A 190 3.04 15.00 -0.25
CA PRO A 190 3.29 14.40 -1.55
C PRO A 190 2.00 13.84 -2.15
N ALA A 191 1.70 14.19 -3.41
CA ALA A 191 0.51 13.71 -4.11
C ALA A 191 0.41 12.18 -4.12
N LEU A 192 1.54 11.49 -4.23
CA LEU A 192 1.60 10.03 -4.20
C LEU A 192 1.09 9.41 -2.88
N CYS A 193 1.10 10.16 -1.77
CA CYS A 193 0.66 9.68 -0.46
C CYS A 193 -0.79 10.02 -0.11
N GLN A 194 -1.51 10.72 -1.00
CA GLN A 194 -2.82 11.27 -0.67
C GLN A 194 -3.98 10.32 -0.97
N SER A 195 -3.78 9.37 -1.88
CA SER A 195 -4.87 8.52 -2.41
C SER A 195 -5.14 7.27 -1.59
N SER A 196 -4.18 6.81 -0.81
CA SER A 196 -4.27 5.52 -0.10
C SER A 196 -3.61 5.56 1.27
N ALA A 197 -3.94 4.60 2.13
CA ALA A 197 -3.31 4.42 3.43
C ALA A 197 -3.30 2.94 3.84
N GLY A 198 -2.25 2.52 4.54
CA GLY A 198 -2.14 1.22 5.21
C GLY A 198 -2.53 1.34 6.67
N VAL A 199 -3.46 0.49 7.13
CA VAL A 199 -3.94 0.47 8.51
C VAL A 199 -3.89 -0.95 9.06
N SER A 200 -3.91 -1.11 10.38
CA SER A 200 -3.92 -2.44 11.03
C SER A 200 -5.15 -2.63 11.91
N VAL A 201 -5.72 -3.84 11.90
CA VAL A 201 -6.91 -4.16 12.70
C VAL A 201 -6.64 -4.16 14.21
N ASP A 202 -5.37 -4.32 14.63
CA ASP A 202 -4.96 -4.33 16.04
C ASP A 202 -4.48 -2.96 16.53
N GLU A 203 -4.37 -1.97 15.65
CA GLU A 203 -4.01 -0.60 15.99
C GLU A 203 -5.08 0.38 15.45
N PRO A 204 -6.26 0.47 16.08
CA PRO A 204 -7.34 1.29 15.58
C PRO A 204 -6.94 2.78 15.60
N LEU A 205 -7.16 3.45 14.47
CA LEU A 205 -6.96 4.88 14.37
C LEU A 205 -8.06 5.63 15.13
N ARG A 206 -7.69 6.71 15.83
CA ARG A 206 -8.67 7.61 16.47
C ARG A 206 -9.50 8.38 15.45
N GLU A 207 -8.88 8.73 14.34
CA GLU A 207 -9.48 9.47 13.25
C GLU A 207 -9.15 8.78 11.92
N PRO A 208 -10.12 8.66 11.00
CA PRO A 208 -9.89 8.02 9.72
C PRO A 208 -8.91 8.84 8.86
N PRO A 209 -8.03 8.19 8.07
CA PRO A 209 -7.23 8.89 7.08
C PRO A 209 -8.13 9.42 5.95
N LEU A 210 -7.78 10.57 5.39
CA LEU A 210 -8.43 11.11 4.19
C LEU A 210 -7.85 10.42 2.95
N ALA A 211 -8.17 9.15 2.75
CA ALA A 211 -7.68 8.32 1.66
C ALA A 211 -8.85 7.69 0.90
N ALA A 212 -8.71 7.58 -0.42
CA ALA A 212 -9.70 6.91 -1.27
C ALA A 212 -9.61 5.39 -1.17
N ARG A 213 -8.43 4.85 -0.80
CA ARG A 213 -8.16 3.41 -0.69
C ARG A 213 -7.45 3.05 0.60
N LEU A 214 -7.85 1.92 1.17
CA LEU A 214 -7.27 1.37 2.40
C LEU A 214 -6.71 -0.02 2.15
N TYR A 215 -5.45 -0.20 2.54
CA TYR A 215 -4.80 -1.50 2.64
C TYR A 215 -4.83 -1.92 4.11
N ILE A 216 -5.61 -2.96 4.43
CA ILE A 216 -5.83 -3.37 5.83
C ILE A 216 -4.94 -4.57 6.15
N PHE A 217 -4.04 -4.37 7.08
CA PHE A 217 -3.20 -5.42 7.63
C PHE A 217 -3.88 -6.10 8.82
N ASN A 218 -3.72 -7.43 8.91
CA ASN A 218 -4.11 -8.20 10.09
C ASN A 218 -2.88 -8.98 10.57
N PRO A 219 -2.43 -8.85 11.83
CA PRO A 219 -1.30 -9.61 12.36
C PRO A 219 -1.60 -11.11 12.53
N ARG A 220 -2.87 -11.50 12.46
CA ARG A 220 -3.33 -12.90 12.50
C ARG A 220 -3.94 -13.30 11.16
N PRO A 221 -4.16 -14.60 10.91
CA PRO A 221 -4.92 -15.03 9.74
C PRO A 221 -6.30 -14.35 9.69
N TRP A 222 -6.72 -14.01 8.49
CA TRP A 222 -8.04 -13.44 8.28
C TRP A 222 -9.13 -14.49 8.58
N THR A 223 -10.19 -14.05 9.19
CA THR A 223 -11.44 -14.78 9.35
C THR A 223 -12.59 -13.95 8.81
N GLU A 224 -13.70 -14.58 8.48
CA GLU A 224 -14.90 -13.85 8.05
C GLU A 224 -15.33 -12.80 9.08
N ALA A 225 -15.21 -13.11 10.38
CA ALA A 225 -15.56 -12.19 11.46
C ALA A 225 -14.64 -10.95 11.46
N THR A 226 -13.32 -11.12 11.34
CA THR A 226 -12.37 -10.00 11.30
C THR A 226 -12.51 -9.17 10.02
N TYR A 227 -12.81 -9.80 8.88
CA TYR A 227 -13.14 -9.13 7.64
C TYR A 227 -14.39 -8.24 7.78
N ARG A 228 -15.49 -8.80 8.28
CA ARG A 228 -16.74 -8.04 8.48
C ARG A 228 -16.56 -6.89 9.46
N ALA A 229 -15.81 -7.09 10.53
CA ALA A 229 -15.48 -6.04 11.49
C ALA A 229 -14.66 -4.92 10.83
N ALA A 230 -13.64 -5.26 10.03
CA ALA A 230 -12.84 -4.27 9.30
C ALA A 230 -13.69 -3.44 8.33
N LEU A 231 -14.54 -4.08 7.52
CA LEU A 231 -15.45 -3.37 6.61
C LEU A 231 -16.45 -2.48 7.37
N TYR A 232 -16.94 -2.91 8.52
CA TYR A 232 -17.83 -2.11 9.35
C TYR A 232 -17.15 -0.84 9.85
N GLU A 233 -15.90 -0.94 10.33
CA GLU A 233 -15.12 0.24 10.74
C GLU A 233 -14.87 1.20 9.57
N VAL A 234 -14.45 0.68 8.41
CA VAL A 234 -14.22 1.49 7.21
C VAL A 234 -15.50 2.25 6.79
N ARG A 235 -16.67 1.62 6.86
CA ARG A 235 -17.94 2.28 6.52
C ARG A 235 -18.31 3.44 7.43
N LYS A 236 -17.84 3.44 8.67
CA LYS A 236 -18.04 4.58 9.58
C LYS A 236 -17.21 5.80 9.19
N TRP A 237 -16.20 5.61 8.36
CA TRP A 237 -15.28 6.65 7.93
C TRP A 237 -15.76 7.37 6.66
N HIS A 238 -16.81 6.85 6.02
CA HIS A 238 -17.45 7.38 4.81
C HIS A 238 -18.90 7.74 5.05
#